data_99c578ca28790b7ff54e0bb0555368f4
#
_entry.id   99c578ca28790b7ff54e0bb0555368f4
#
_cell.length_a   1.000
_cell.length_b   1.000
_cell.length_c   1.000
_cell.angle_alpha   90.00
_cell.angle_beta   90.00
_cell.angle_gamma   90.00
#
_symmetry.space_group_name_H-M   'P 1'
#
loop_
_entity.id
_entity.type
_entity.pdbx_description
1 polymer ?
#
loop_
_entity_poly.entity_id
_entity_poly.type
_entity_poly.pdbx_seq_one_letter_code
_entity_poly.pdbx_strand_id
1 'polypeptide(L)'
;FRSREAGRIVILGGDFNEPSHLDWTEATKDMRDHQGLVVPWHVSVMLEKDGFKDTYREIFPNPVTHPGLTCPADCKDIALEKLVWSPKADDRDRIDFIHYAPFEGLTLTDVCIIGPKGDILRGQRETEETSDPIMTPLGIWPTDHKAVLATFHLK
;
A
#
# COMPACT_ATOMS: atom_id res chain seq x y z
N PHE A 1 3.17 16.50 15.91
CA PHE A 1 3.82 17.13 14.74
C PHE A 1 3.58 18.65 14.74
N ARG A 2 4.65 19.47 14.82
CA ARG A 2 4.59 20.96 14.86
C ARG A 2 3.79 21.58 13.70
N SER A 3 3.76 20.92 12.53
CA SER A 3 2.99 21.43 11.38
C SER A 3 1.49 21.35 11.58
N ARG A 4 0.95 20.32 12.28
CA ARG A 4 -0.47 20.24 12.66
C ARG A 4 -0.86 21.35 13.61
N GLU A 5 -0.05 21.57 14.63
CA GLU A 5 -0.24 22.64 15.63
C GLU A 5 -0.24 24.03 14.99
N ALA A 6 0.49 24.19 13.88
CA ALA A 6 0.52 25.42 13.08
C ALA A 6 -0.65 25.56 12.09
N GLY A 7 -1.69 24.70 12.16
CA GLY A 7 -2.84 24.76 11.27
C GLY A 7 -2.53 24.45 9.80
N ARG A 8 -1.57 23.57 9.54
CA ARG A 8 -1.19 23.16 8.18
C ARG A 8 -1.76 21.79 7.83
N ILE A 9 -2.09 21.59 6.56
CA ILE A 9 -2.35 20.26 6.00
C ILE A 9 -1.05 19.46 6.06
N VAL A 10 -1.12 18.26 6.62
CA VAL A 10 0.03 17.36 6.72
C VAL A 10 -0.31 16.04 6.04
N ILE A 11 0.47 15.71 5.02
CA ILE A 11 0.40 14.46 4.27
C ILE A 11 1.79 13.83 4.32
N LEU A 12 1.84 12.52 4.58
CA LEU A 12 3.05 11.72 4.57
C LEU A 12 2.89 10.65 3.50
N GLY A 13 3.82 10.59 2.55
CA GLY A 13 3.78 9.59 1.48
C GLY A 13 5.15 9.02 1.18
N GLY A 14 5.19 7.74 0.80
CA GLY A 14 6.41 7.06 0.39
C GLY A 14 6.40 5.57 0.66
N ASP A 15 7.52 4.93 0.33
CA ASP A 15 7.86 3.58 0.73
C ASP A 15 8.31 3.58 2.19
N PHE A 16 7.59 2.86 3.05
CA PHE A 16 7.93 2.72 4.46
C PHE A 16 8.77 1.47 4.75
N ASN A 17 8.97 0.60 3.77
CA ASN A 17 9.66 -0.70 3.91
C ASN A 17 9.12 -1.56 5.07
N GLU A 18 7.88 -1.34 5.45
CA GLU A 18 7.18 -2.02 6.54
C GLU A 18 5.69 -2.09 6.18
N PRO A 19 5.02 -3.24 6.30
CA PRO A 19 3.58 -3.34 6.08
C PRO A 19 2.77 -2.55 7.10
N SER A 20 1.44 -2.59 6.98
CA SER A 20 0.54 -1.96 7.93
C SER A 20 -0.08 -2.99 8.87
N HIS A 21 -0.28 -2.60 10.14
CA HIS A 21 -1.08 -3.39 11.09
C HIS A 21 -2.54 -3.56 10.63
N LEU A 22 -3.02 -2.69 9.72
CA LEU A 22 -4.34 -2.80 9.11
C LEU A 22 -4.41 -3.86 8.00
N ASP A 23 -3.25 -4.39 7.59
CA ASP A 23 -3.12 -5.41 6.55
C ASP A 23 -2.80 -6.79 7.13
N TRP A 24 -2.06 -6.85 8.24
CA TRP A 24 -1.68 -8.08 8.94
C TRP A 24 -2.62 -8.36 10.11
N THR A 25 -3.86 -8.75 9.79
CA THR A 25 -5.00 -8.89 10.70
C THR A 25 -5.39 -10.36 10.88
N GLU A 26 -6.34 -10.64 11.77
CA GLU A 26 -6.95 -11.96 11.91
C GLU A 26 -7.54 -12.48 10.58
N ALA A 27 -8.05 -11.59 9.72
CA ALA A 27 -8.63 -11.98 8.44
C ALA A 27 -7.59 -12.36 7.37
N THR A 28 -6.34 -11.92 7.53
CA THR A 28 -5.27 -12.11 6.55
C THR A 28 -4.12 -13.00 7.05
N LYS A 29 -4.15 -13.43 8.32
CA LYS A 29 -3.04 -14.15 8.96
C LYS A 29 -2.60 -15.45 8.27
N ASP A 30 -3.51 -16.09 7.54
CA ASP A 30 -3.24 -17.32 6.81
C ASP A 30 -3.03 -17.08 5.29
N MET A 31 -2.88 -15.83 4.88
CA MET A 31 -2.62 -15.41 3.50
C MET A 31 -1.15 -15.01 3.33
N ARG A 32 -0.63 -15.06 2.10
CA ARG A 32 0.67 -14.47 1.67
C ARG A 32 1.84 -14.74 2.62
N ASP A 33 2.00 -16.00 3.04
CA ASP A 33 3.05 -16.40 3.98
C ASP A 33 3.05 -15.64 5.33
N HIS A 34 1.92 -15.06 5.75
CA HIS A 34 1.79 -14.45 7.10
C HIS A 34 1.91 -15.48 8.24
N GLN A 35 1.79 -16.78 7.95
CA GLN A 35 2.07 -17.90 8.87
C GLN A 35 1.26 -17.86 10.17
N GLY A 36 0.01 -17.44 10.11
CA GLY A 36 -0.88 -17.31 11.28
C GLY A 36 -0.60 -16.06 12.13
N LEU A 37 0.26 -15.14 11.67
CA LEU A 37 0.65 -13.97 12.45
C LEU A 37 -0.30 -12.80 12.25
N VAL A 38 -0.63 -12.14 13.35
CA VAL A 38 -1.23 -10.81 13.40
C VAL A 38 -0.18 -9.87 13.96
N VAL A 39 0.26 -8.90 13.15
CA VAL A 39 1.43 -8.08 13.50
C VAL A 39 1.05 -6.62 13.64
N PRO A 40 1.23 -6.02 14.83
CA PRO A 40 1.06 -4.59 15.05
C PRO A 40 2.29 -3.82 14.54
N TRP A 41 2.44 -3.75 13.23
CA TRP A 41 3.55 -3.06 12.58
C TRP A 41 3.75 -1.66 13.12
N HIS A 42 5.00 -1.35 13.50
CA HIS A 42 5.31 -0.24 14.39
C HIS A 42 4.97 1.13 13.79
N VAL A 43 5.37 1.38 12.55
CA VAL A 43 5.18 2.69 11.91
C VAL A 43 3.70 3.01 11.73
N SER A 44 2.92 2.07 11.23
CA SER A 44 1.49 2.28 11.01
C SER A 44 0.70 2.45 12.33
N VAL A 45 1.06 1.69 13.38
CA VAL A 45 0.47 1.86 14.72
C VAL A 45 0.85 3.22 15.32
N MET A 46 2.09 3.67 15.15
CA MET A 46 2.55 4.98 15.64
C MET A 46 1.80 6.11 14.93
N LEU A 47 1.64 6.04 13.62
CA LEU A 47 0.93 7.06 12.85
C LEU A 47 -0.56 7.13 13.23
N GLU A 48 -1.21 5.96 13.42
CA GLU A 48 -2.60 5.92 13.88
C GLU A 48 -2.76 6.55 15.28
N LYS A 49 -1.88 6.22 16.22
CA LYS A 49 -1.87 6.82 17.58
C LYS A 49 -1.67 8.34 17.54
N ASP A 50 -0.89 8.82 16.60
CA ASP A 50 -0.69 10.26 16.35
C ASP A 50 -1.86 10.89 15.57
N GLY A 51 -2.89 10.11 15.26
CA GLY A 51 -4.13 10.55 14.61
C GLY A 51 -4.00 10.76 13.11
N PHE A 52 -3.02 10.15 12.46
CA PHE A 52 -2.98 10.04 11.00
C PHE A 52 -3.91 8.92 10.53
N LYS A 53 -4.44 9.08 9.32
CA LYS A 53 -5.26 8.09 8.64
C LYS A 53 -4.54 7.56 7.42
N ASP A 54 -4.63 6.25 7.20
CA ASP A 54 -4.21 5.59 5.99
C ASP A 54 -5.29 5.81 4.92
N THR A 55 -4.95 6.50 3.83
CA THR A 55 -5.92 6.84 2.78
C THR A 55 -6.53 5.61 2.13
N TYR A 56 -5.73 4.57 1.90
CA TYR A 56 -6.20 3.36 1.24
C TYR A 56 -7.20 2.60 2.13
N ARG A 57 -6.87 2.40 3.40
CA ARG A 57 -7.76 1.68 4.35
C ARG A 57 -8.99 2.50 4.77
N GLU A 58 -8.95 3.82 4.67
CA GLU A 58 -10.15 4.64 4.88
C GLU A 58 -11.22 4.40 3.80
N ILE A 59 -10.83 4.24 2.54
CA ILE A 59 -11.74 3.95 1.43
C ILE A 59 -12.02 2.44 1.30
N PHE A 60 -10.99 1.60 1.45
CA PHE A 60 -11.07 0.15 1.32
C PHE A 60 -10.67 -0.56 2.61
N PRO A 61 -11.57 -0.65 3.59
CA PRO A 61 -11.24 -1.17 4.94
C PRO A 61 -10.99 -2.68 4.99
N ASN A 62 -11.34 -3.43 3.95
CA ASN A 62 -11.20 -4.89 3.94
C ASN A 62 -9.90 -5.31 3.21
N PRO A 63 -8.85 -5.75 3.94
CA PRO A 63 -7.57 -6.14 3.34
C PRO A 63 -7.61 -7.47 2.57
N VAL A 64 -8.67 -8.26 2.71
CA VAL A 64 -8.84 -9.51 1.96
C VAL A 64 -9.27 -9.23 0.52
N THR A 65 -10.26 -8.35 0.34
CA THR A 65 -10.78 -8.02 -1.00
C THR A 65 -9.98 -6.93 -1.69
N HIS A 66 -9.39 -6.04 -0.91
CA HIS A 66 -8.58 -4.92 -1.38
C HIS A 66 -7.21 -4.95 -0.70
N PRO A 67 -6.33 -5.90 -1.03
CA PRO A 67 -4.99 -5.98 -0.41
C PRO A 67 -4.15 -4.73 -0.68
N GLY A 68 -4.32 -4.10 -1.84
CA GLY A 68 -3.60 -2.89 -2.21
C GLY A 68 -2.10 -3.11 -2.38
N LEU A 69 -1.69 -4.29 -2.83
CA LEU A 69 -0.27 -4.67 -2.94
C LEU A 69 0.51 -3.68 -3.79
N THR A 70 1.62 -3.21 -3.24
CA THR A 70 2.49 -2.25 -3.93
C THR A 70 3.86 -2.82 -4.29
N CYS A 71 4.30 -3.87 -3.63
CA CYS A 71 5.58 -4.53 -3.87
C CYS A 71 5.42 -6.06 -3.78
N PRO A 72 6.15 -6.82 -4.62
CA PRO A 72 6.85 -6.41 -5.83
C PRO A 72 5.89 -6.23 -7.03
N ALA A 73 6.14 -5.24 -7.87
CA ALA A 73 5.39 -5.00 -9.10
C ALA A 73 5.98 -5.76 -10.29
N ASP A 74 5.13 -6.33 -11.15
CA ASP A 74 5.57 -6.99 -12.39
C ASP A 74 5.95 -5.98 -13.48
N CYS A 75 7.20 -5.57 -13.49
CA CYS A 75 7.79 -4.78 -14.58
C CYS A 75 8.21 -5.70 -15.72
N LYS A 76 7.37 -5.85 -16.74
CA LYS A 76 7.56 -6.84 -17.83
C LYS A 76 8.87 -6.68 -18.61
N ASP A 77 9.39 -5.46 -18.69
CA ASP A 77 10.64 -5.15 -19.42
C ASP A 77 11.90 -5.34 -18.56
N ILE A 78 11.76 -5.74 -17.30
CA ILE A 78 12.86 -5.98 -16.38
C ILE A 78 12.98 -7.49 -16.17
N ALA A 79 14.21 -7.99 -16.18
CA ALA A 79 14.49 -9.40 -15.90
C ALA A 79 14.00 -9.76 -14.48
N LEU A 80 13.32 -10.89 -14.36
CA LEU A 80 12.64 -11.30 -13.14
C LEU A 80 13.59 -11.34 -11.93
N GLU A 81 14.83 -11.76 -12.14
CA GLU A 81 15.86 -11.85 -11.09
C GLU A 81 16.23 -10.51 -10.47
N LYS A 82 15.86 -9.39 -11.12
CA LYS A 82 16.06 -8.02 -10.62
C LYS A 82 14.87 -7.50 -9.84
N LEU A 83 13.73 -8.18 -9.92
CA LEU A 83 12.48 -7.79 -9.26
C LEU A 83 12.19 -8.62 -8.01
N VAL A 84 12.97 -9.70 -7.79
CA VAL A 84 12.69 -10.68 -6.74
C VAL A 84 13.69 -10.55 -5.60
N TRP A 85 13.21 -10.25 -4.41
CA TRP A 85 14.00 -10.23 -3.17
C TRP A 85 13.98 -11.58 -2.47
N SER A 86 12.82 -12.24 -2.46
CA SER A 86 12.59 -13.53 -1.78
C SER A 86 12.01 -14.57 -2.73
N PRO A 87 12.81 -15.17 -3.64
CA PRO A 87 12.29 -16.02 -4.72
C PRO A 87 11.60 -17.31 -4.24
N LYS A 88 11.61 -17.62 -2.95
CA LYS A 88 10.94 -18.79 -2.36
C LYS A 88 9.71 -18.43 -1.53
N ALA A 89 9.51 -17.16 -1.20
CA ALA A 89 8.43 -16.67 -0.37
C ALA A 89 7.33 -15.98 -1.20
N ASP A 90 6.18 -15.79 -0.59
CA ASP A 90 5.19 -14.81 -1.01
C ASP A 90 5.42 -13.56 -0.16
N ASP A 91 6.20 -12.63 -0.68
CA ASP A 91 6.61 -11.38 -0.04
C ASP A 91 5.81 -10.18 -0.56
N ARG A 92 4.66 -10.43 -1.17
CA ARG A 92 3.77 -9.38 -1.67
C ARG A 92 3.11 -8.65 -0.51
N ASP A 93 3.43 -7.38 -0.37
CA ASP A 93 2.89 -6.52 0.67
C ASP A 93 2.52 -5.13 0.14
N ARG A 94 1.72 -4.42 0.90
CA ARG A 94 1.49 -2.99 0.75
C ARG A 94 2.44 -2.27 1.70
N ILE A 95 3.48 -1.65 1.13
CA ILE A 95 4.53 -0.93 1.87
C ILE A 95 4.68 0.53 1.43
N ASP A 96 3.99 0.93 0.37
CA ASP A 96 3.89 2.30 -0.10
C ASP A 96 2.56 2.90 0.35
N PHE A 97 2.61 4.03 1.01
CA PHE A 97 1.46 4.64 1.68
C PHE A 97 1.32 6.12 1.40
N ILE A 98 0.09 6.60 1.50
CA ILE A 98 -0.24 8.00 1.76
C ILE A 98 -1.05 8.04 3.04
N HIS A 99 -0.49 8.66 4.07
CA HIS A 99 -1.18 8.99 5.31
C HIS A 99 -1.44 10.49 5.38
N TYR A 100 -2.53 10.89 5.98
CA TYR A 100 -2.83 12.31 6.20
C TYR A 100 -3.35 12.57 7.61
N ALA A 101 -3.06 13.75 8.13
CA ALA A 101 -3.67 14.22 9.36
C ALA A 101 -5.04 14.86 9.02
N PRO A 102 -6.15 14.46 9.68
CA PRO A 102 -7.44 15.12 9.51
C PRO A 102 -7.31 16.64 9.69
N PHE A 103 -7.92 17.38 8.76
CA PHE A 103 -7.88 18.84 8.73
C PHE A 103 -9.27 19.36 8.33
N GLU A 104 -9.70 20.45 8.94
CA GLU A 104 -10.99 21.06 8.66
C GLU A 104 -11.09 21.47 7.17
N GLY A 105 -12.16 21.08 6.52
CA GLY A 105 -12.37 21.30 5.08
C GLY A 105 -11.66 20.33 4.15
N LEU A 106 -10.72 19.50 4.64
CA LEU A 106 -10.06 18.48 3.82
C LEU A 106 -10.85 17.18 3.87
N THR A 107 -11.22 16.65 2.70
CA THR A 107 -11.96 15.39 2.57
C THR A 107 -11.23 14.49 1.58
N LEU A 108 -10.89 13.27 1.99
CA LEU A 108 -10.43 12.23 1.06
C LEU A 108 -11.63 11.79 0.21
N THR A 109 -11.48 11.82 -1.11
CA THR A 109 -12.58 11.53 -2.04
C THR A 109 -12.34 10.26 -2.86
N ASP A 110 -11.10 9.90 -3.10
CA ASP A 110 -10.75 8.72 -3.87
C ASP A 110 -9.30 8.27 -3.60
N VAL A 111 -9.03 6.98 -3.85
CA VAL A 111 -7.70 6.39 -3.81
C VAL A 111 -7.60 5.25 -4.81
N CYS A 112 -6.46 5.11 -5.48
CA CYS A 112 -6.18 3.96 -6.32
C CYS A 112 -4.69 3.60 -6.29
N ILE A 113 -4.39 2.37 -6.75
CA ILE A 113 -3.03 1.92 -7.01
C ILE A 113 -2.67 2.26 -8.46
N ILE A 114 -1.46 2.77 -8.69
CA ILE A 114 -0.94 3.02 -10.04
C ILE A 114 0.21 2.06 -10.30
N GLY A 115 0.13 1.31 -11.39
CA GLY A 115 1.18 0.36 -11.77
C GLY A 115 0.68 -0.80 -12.61
N PRO A 116 1.51 -1.80 -12.86
CA PRO A 116 1.09 -3.04 -13.52
C PRO A 116 0.09 -3.80 -12.64
N LYS A 117 -0.82 -4.55 -13.28
CA LYS A 117 -1.72 -5.46 -12.54
C LYS A 117 -1.00 -6.69 -11.98
N GLY A 118 0.10 -7.09 -12.63
CA GLY A 118 0.87 -8.23 -12.21
C GLY A 118 1.71 -7.97 -10.98
N ASP A 119 2.01 -9.05 -10.29
CA ASP A 119 2.87 -9.16 -9.13
C ASP A 119 3.91 -10.25 -9.36
N ILE A 120 4.82 -10.42 -8.41
CA ILE A 120 5.78 -11.52 -8.41
C ILE A 120 5.50 -12.40 -7.20
N LEU A 121 5.21 -13.66 -7.46
CA LEU A 121 4.95 -14.67 -6.44
C LEU A 121 5.96 -15.80 -6.56
N ARG A 122 6.76 -16.02 -5.52
CA ARG A 122 7.75 -17.11 -5.47
C ARG A 122 8.64 -17.19 -6.71
N GLY A 123 9.12 -16.03 -7.16
CA GLY A 123 9.99 -15.94 -8.32
C GLY A 123 9.30 -16.19 -9.66
N GLN A 124 7.98 -16.06 -9.74
CA GLN A 124 7.19 -16.18 -10.96
C GLN A 124 6.29 -14.96 -11.13
N ARG A 125 6.01 -14.60 -12.39
CA ARG A 125 5.06 -13.54 -12.70
C ARG A 125 3.65 -14.06 -12.55
N GLU A 126 2.87 -13.39 -11.74
CA GLU A 126 1.48 -13.75 -11.45
C GLU A 126 0.55 -12.54 -11.59
N THR A 127 -0.73 -12.81 -11.69
CA THR A 127 -1.77 -11.78 -11.57
C THR A 127 -2.80 -12.29 -10.59
N GLU A 128 -2.85 -11.67 -9.43
CA GLU A 128 -3.90 -11.95 -8.46
C GLU A 128 -5.14 -11.13 -8.80
N GLU A 129 -6.29 -11.81 -8.85
CA GLU A 129 -7.57 -11.11 -8.99
C GLU A 129 -7.99 -10.54 -7.64
N THR A 130 -7.97 -9.22 -7.55
CA THR A 130 -8.42 -8.46 -6.39
C THR A 130 -9.48 -7.45 -6.81
N SER A 131 -10.15 -6.85 -5.83
CA SER A 131 -11.08 -5.73 -6.08
C SER A 131 -10.37 -4.38 -6.09
N ASP A 132 -9.04 -4.36 -6.03
CA ASP A 132 -8.25 -3.13 -6.01
C ASP A 132 -8.49 -2.28 -7.27
N PRO A 133 -8.73 -0.97 -7.12
CA PRO A 133 -8.74 -0.05 -8.26
C PRO A 133 -7.30 0.19 -8.74
N ILE A 134 -6.88 -0.53 -9.79
CA ILE A 134 -5.55 -0.41 -10.37
C ILE A 134 -5.61 0.38 -11.67
N MET A 135 -4.94 1.53 -11.70
CA MET A 135 -4.71 2.31 -12.91
C MET A 135 -3.37 1.88 -13.51
N THR A 136 -3.43 1.22 -14.67
CA THR A 136 -2.21 0.80 -15.37
C THR A 136 -1.80 1.86 -16.40
N PRO A 137 -0.66 2.54 -16.22
CA PRO A 137 -0.15 3.50 -17.20
C PRO A 137 0.24 2.83 -18.52
N LEU A 138 0.21 3.61 -19.59
CA LEU A 138 0.77 3.18 -20.88
C LEU A 138 2.30 3.25 -20.84
N GLY A 139 2.95 2.29 -21.49
CA GLY A 139 4.40 2.24 -21.62
C GLY A 139 5.10 1.44 -20.52
N ILE A 140 6.38 1.70 -20.34
CA ILE A 140 7.24 0.98 -19.40
C ILE A 140 7.02 1.51 -17.98
N TRP A 141 6.76 0.60 -17.04
CA TRP A 141 6.72 0.94 -15.63
C TRP A 141 8.14 0.93 -15.06
N PRO A 142 8.61 2.00 -14.41
CA PRO A 142 10.05 2.21 -14.17
C PRO A 142 10.60 1.57 -12.89
N THR A 143 9.77 0.97 -12.04
CA THR A 143 10.16 0.49 -10.71
C THR A 143 9.48 -0.84 -10.37
N ASP A 144 10.06 -1.58 -9.44
CA ASP A 144 9.53 -2.80 -8.83
C ASP A 144 8.45 -2.55 -7.76
N HIS A 145 8.09 -1.29 -7.52
CA HIS A 145 6.94 -0.91 -6.70
C HIS A 145 5.81 -0.34 -7.56
N LYS A 146 4.57 -0.47 -7.07
CA LYS A 146 3.42 0.30 -7.53
C LYS A 146 3.31 1.57 -6.68
N ALA A 147 2.64 2.59 -7.21
CA ALA A 147 2.40 3.83 -6.48
C ALA A 147 0.98 3.90 -5.94
N VAL A 148 0.75 4.75 -4.94
CA VAL A 148 -0.58 5.09 -4.43
C VAL A 148 -0.94 6.50 -4.89
N LEU A 149 -2.16 6.70 -5.38
CA LEU A 149 -2.73 8.00 -5.69
C LEU A 149 -3.93 8.24 -4.77
N ALA A 150 -3.92 9.33 -4.03
CA ALA A 150 -5.06 9.77 -3.23
C ALA A 150 -5.56 11.13 -3.70
N THR A 151 -6.87 11.28 -3.82
CA THR A 151 -7.52 12.52 -4.23
C THR A 151 -8.23 13.15 -3.05
N PHE A 152 -7.96 14.43 -2.81
CA PHE A 152 -8.58 15.21 -1.75
C PHE A 152 -9.35 16.39 -2.32
N HIS A 153 -10.47 16.71 -1.67
CA HIS A 153 -11.20 17.95 -1.86
C HIS A 153 -10.92 18.87 -0.68
N LEU A 154 -10.58 20.13 -0.96
CA LEU A 154 -10.40 21.19 0.03
C LEU A 154 -11.47 22.26 -0.18
N LYS A 155 -12.24 22.55 0.88
CA LYS A 155 -13.26 23.61 0.89
C LYS A 155 -12.67 24.95 1.34
#